data_b3789e1babc31435b808a697ce1898c3
#
_entry.id   b3789e1babc31435b808a697ce1898c3
#
_cell.length_a   1.000
_cell.length_b   1.000
_cell.length_c   1.000
_cell.angle_alpha   90.00
_cell.angle_beta   90.00
_cell.angle_gamma   90.00
#
_symmetry.space_group_name_H-M   'P 1'
#
loop_
_entity.id
_entity.type
_entity.pdbx_description
1 polymer ?
#
loop_
_entity_poly.entity_id
_entity_poly.type
_entity_poly.pdbx_seq_one_letter_code
_entity_poly.pdbx_strand_id
1 'polypeptide(L)'
;MMTVGLYSCTRTQKDIIPSADYAPYVNAYTGGVISQNSTIRIELTHDQPMVDLNSELKNNPFSFSPSLKGKAYWVSNNTIEFVPEEGTLKPGTLYEGTFRLGDFIEVDKKLKEFNFSFRVQERNFTLQLESLPITATQPDEINIKGEIRFSDVVKKEEVEKMLTASDGKKSYPVEVTATDNLTRYQFSIRQIPREADDYPLTITANGSPAGIDRKQSEEVLIPAKDCFRFMSAERIEQPENGIEIVFSAPLSTTQDLKGLIEIPEVSSSIFQINENRVFIYFEANTQNKLTLNIHEGVKDSQGKALGTSHTISFSEVSLKPQVEMSTSAAILPDSKNLIIPFRAVNLYAVDLSVIRIFENNVLMFMQTNSLASANELRRSGRLVYKKTLWLAKDASKDIHHWGDYSIDLAGLIHQEPGAIYRVILSFRQEYSAYPCGGNENQDMKFADSNTSDGLTKVSGSVLSEEDEAIWNTPEAYYYYNGGTMDW
;
A
#
# COMPACT_ATOMS: atom_id res chain seq x y z
N MET A 1 -25.41 -2.97 -49.53
CA MET A 1 -25.45 -2.40 -48.19
C MET A 1 -24.04 -2.43 -47.65
N MET A 2 -23.36 -1.28 -47.66
CA MET A 2 -21.91 -1.18 -47.44
C MET A 2 -21.72 -0.74 -45.97
N THR A 3 -21.24 -1.66 -45.12
CA THR A 3 -20.94 -1.38 -43.73
C THR A 3 -19.57 -0.67 -43.63
N VAL A 4 -19.60 0.61 -43.33
CA VAL A 4 -18.41 1.38 -43.01
C VAL A 4 -18.01 1.08 -41.56
N GLY A 5 -16.97 0.29 -41.39
CA GLY A 5 -16.34 0.06 -40.08
C GLY A 5 -15.58 1.30 -39.64
N LEU A 6 -16.04 1.97 -38.59
CA LEU A 6 -15.29 3.01 -37.92
C LEU A 6 -14.15 2.36 -37.13
N TYR A 7 -12.94 2.38 -37.68
CA TYR A 7 -11.72 2.12 -36.92
C TYR A 7 -11.47 3.31 -35.99
N SER A 8 -11.81 3.15 -34.71
CA SER A 8 -11.34 4.04 -33.66
C SER A 8 -9.85 3.77 -33.43
N CYS A 9 -8.99 4.62 -33.97
CA CYS A 9 -7.59 4.66 -33.58
C CYS A 9 -7.51 5.16 -32.14
N THR A 10 -7.45 4.27 -31.16
CA THR A 10 -7.00 4.60 -29.80
C THR A 10 -5.54 5.01 -29.88
N ARG A 11 -5.30 6.31 -29.98
CA ARG A 11 -3.96 6.88 -29.82
C ARG A 11 -3.52 6.55 -28.40
N THR A 12 -2.52 5.72 -28.24
CA THR A 12 -1.91 5.46 -26.93
C THR A 12 -1.30 6.79 -26.48
N GLN A 13 -2.00 7.52 -25.61
CA GLN A 13 -1.49 8.75 -25.01
C GLN A 13 -0.27 8.35 -24.15
N LYS A 14 0.88 8.96 -24.46
CA LYS A 14 2.12 8.79 -23.69
C LYS A 14 2.24 9.93 -22.71
N ASP A 15 2.79 9.64 -21.53
CA ASP A 15 3.13 10.67 -20.56
C ASP A 15 4.12 11.66 -21.17
N ILE A 16 3.88 12.96 -20.94
CA ILE A 16 4.79 14.04 -21.34
C ILE A 16 5.76 14.26 -20.18
N ILE A 17 7.02 13.94 -20.41
CA ILE A 17 8.11 14.24 -19.48
C ILE A 17 8.78 15.51 -19.97
N PRO A 18 8.79 16.61 -19.18
CA PRO A 18 9.45 17.86 -19.56
C PRO A 18 10.95 17.67 -19.79
N SER A 19 11.51 18.42 -20.75
CA SER A 19 12.95 18.44 -21.01
C SER A 19 13.73 18.99 -19.81
N ALA A 20 14.94 18.48 -19.58
CA ALA A 20 15.89 19.02 -18.59
C ALA A 20 16.25 20.51 -18.83
N ASP A 21 16.01 21.05 -20.03
CA ASP A 21 16.18 22.47 -20.33
C ASP A 21 15.32 23.40 -19.46
N TYR A 22 14.23 22.89 -18.87
CA TYR A 22 13.37 23.64 -17.96
C TYR A 22 13.87 23.67 -16.50
N ALA A 23 14.83 22.82 -16.12
CA ALA A 23 15.34 22.73 -14.76
C ALA A 23 15.84 24.07 -14.16
N PRO A 24 16.41 25.01 -14.94
CA PRO A 24 16.79 26.34 -14.41
C PRO A 24 15.59 27.21 -14.05
N TYR A 25 14.39 26.91 -14.53
CA TYR A 25 13.19 27.79 -14.44
C TYR A 25 12.05 27.17 -13.64
N VAL A 26 11.88 25.86 -13.74
CA VAL A 26 10.83 25.11 -13.05
C VAL A 26 11.47 24.13 -12.08
N ASN A 27 11.16 24.30 -10.80
CA ASN A 27 11.68 23.46 -9.74
C ASN A 27 10.84 22.18 -9.59
N ALA A 28 9.52 22.33 -9.65
CA ALA A 28 8.60 21.21 -9.52
C ALA A 28 7.26 21.47 -10.25
N TYR A 29 6.56 20.40 -10.56
CA TYR A 29 5.26 20.45 -11.22
C TYR A 29 4.40 19.25 -10.80
N THR A 30 3.08 19.37 -10.94
CA THR A 30 2.16 18.25 -10.74
C THR A 30 2.29 17.28 -11.91
N GLY A 31 2.69 16.05 -11.64
CA GLY A 31 2.85 14.98 -12.62
C GLY A 31 2.51 13.61 -12.03
N GLY A 32 2.70 12.54 -12.81
CA GLY A 32 2.41 11.17 -12.39
C GLY A 32 0.91 10.92 -12.17
N VAL A 33 0.55 10.23 -11.10
CA VAL A 33 -0.84 9.90 -10.75
C VAL A 33 -1.29 10.79 -9.58
N ILE A 34 -2.44 11.44 -9.75
CA ILE A 34 -3.01 12.36 -8.74
C ILE A 34 -4.43 11.96 -8.37
N SER A 35 -4.89 12.35 -7.18
CA SER A 35 -6.29 12.21 -6.78
C SER A 35 -7.20 13.14 -7.58
N GLN A 36 -8.46 12.75 -7.75
CA GLN A 36 -9.48 13.60 -8.36
C GLN A 36 -9.75 14.92 -7.61
N ASN A 37 -9.32 15.03 -6.35
CA ASN A 37 -9.44 16.23 -5.55
C ASN A 37 -8.16 17.06 -5.51
N SER A 38 -7.15 16.67 -6.30
CA SER A 38 -5.87 17.38 -6.35
C SER A 38 -5.98 18.71 -7.08
N THR A 39 -5.10 19.61 -6.70
CA THR A 39 -4.80 20.82 -7.46
C THR A 39 -3.58 20.60 -8.34
N ILE A 40 -3.40 21.42 -9.37
CA ILE A 40 -2.26 21.34 -10.28
C ILE A 40 -1.33 22.51 -9.99
N ARG A 41 -0.06 22.21 -9.67
CA ARG A 41 0.94 23.21 -9.26
C ARG A 41 2.13 23.25 -10.19
N ILE A 42 2.66 24.45 -10.39
CA ILE A 42 3.98 24.71 -10.97
C ILE A 42 4.76 25.56 -9.97
N GLU A 43 5.92 25.07 -9.55
CA GLU A 43 6.86 25.78 -8.70
C GLU A 43 8.03 26.25 -9.54
N LEU A 44 8.25 27.58 -9.54
CA LEU A 44 9.36 28.21 -10.22
C LEU A 44 10.62 28.13 -9.34
N THR A 45 11.79 28.19 -9.98
CA THR A 45 13.08 28.14 -9.24
C THR A 45 13.37 29.42 -8.47
N HIS A 46 12.75 30.54 -8.85
CA HIS A 46 13.00 31.86 -8.26
C HIS A 46 11.70 32.54 -7.87
N ASP A 47 11.75 33.25 -6.74
CA ASP A 47 10.64 34.09 -6.29
C ASP A 47 10.32 35.19 -7.31
N GLN A 48 9.03 35.42 -7.53
CA GLN A 48 8.53 36.51 -8.34
C GLN A 48 8.30 37.75 -7.48
N PRO A 49 8.70 38.92 -7.93
CA PRO A 49 8.47 40.16 -7.18
C PRO A 49 6.98 40.54 -7.17
N MET A 50 6.51 41.02 -6.04
CA MET A 50 5.18 41.59 -5.87
C MET A 50 4.01 40.70 -6.32
N VAL A 51 3.96 39.45 -5.88
CA VAL A 51 2.82 38.57 -6.07
C VAL A 51 1.73 38.86 -5.00
N ASP A 52 0.48 38.84 -5.43
CA ASP A 52 -0.67 38.96 -4.54
C ASP A 52 -1.13 37.56 -4.16
N LEU A 53 -0.71 37.10 -2.96
CA LEU A 53 -0.95 35.75 -2.49
C LEU A 53 -2.44 35.47 -2.31
N ASN A 54 -2.87 34.28 -2.70
CA ASN A 54 -4.24 33.79 -2.65
C ASN A 54 -5.25 34.59 -3.51
N SER A 55 -4.77 35.48 -4.38
CA SER A 55 -5.61 36.16 -5.34
C SER A 55 -5.68 35.40 -6.66
N GLU A 56 -6.85 35.46 -7.30
CA GLU A 56 -7.08 34.83 -8.61
C GLU A 56 -6.28 35.56 -9.69
N LEU A 57 -5.54 34.83 -10.48
CA LEU A 57 -4.81 35.34 -11.65
C LEU A 57 -5.82 35.80 -12.73
N LYS A 58 -5.71 37.03 -13.16
CA LYS A 58 -6.60 37.60 -14.20
C LYS A 58 -6.55 36.84 -15.51
N ASN A 59 -5.36 36.29 -15.85
CA ASN A 59 -5.12 35.48 -17.02
C ASN A 59 -4.67 34.09 -16.56
N ASN A 60 -5.52 33.09 -16.73
CA ASN A 60 -5.15 31.72 -16.40
C ASN A 60 -3.97 31.25 -17.29
N PRO A 61 -2.80 30.95 -16.71
CA PRO A 61 -1.63 30.51 -17.50
C PRO A 61 -1.70 29.05 -17.92
N PHE A 62 -2.65 28.28 -17.41
CA PHE A 62 -2.80 26.87 -17.71
C PHE A 62 -3.79 26.60 -18.84
N SER A 63 -3.49 25.61 -19.65
CA SER A 63 -4.45 24.97 -20.55
C SER A 63 -4.28 23.46 -20.49
N PHE A 64 -5.36 22.71 -20.69
CA PHE A 64 -5.37 21.25 -20.54
C PHE A 64 -6.09 20.55 -21.69
N SER A 65 -5.63 19.36 -22.02
CA SER A 65 -6.28 18.42 -22.94
C SER A 65 -6.42 17.04 -22.25
N PRO A 66 -7.65 16.54 -21.97
CA PRO A 66 -8.95 17.20 -22.10
C PRO A 66 -9.06 18.51 -21.32
N SER A 67 -9.96 19.41 -21.74
CA SER A 67 -10.10 20.72 -21.10
C SER A 67 -10.57 20.60 -19.65
N LEU A 68 -9.96 21.39 -18.75
CA LEU A 68 -10.37 21.53 -17.36
C LEU A 68 -10.89 22.94 -17.10
N LYS A 69 -12.00 23.03 -16.35
CA LYS A 69 -12.48 24.30 -15.80
C LYS A 69 -11.87 24.49 -14.42
N GLY A 70 -11.47 25.70 -14.11
CA GLY A 70 -10.87 26.04 -12.82
C GLY A 70 -10.21 27.41 -12.85
N LYS A 71 -9.55 27.76 -11.76
CA LYS A 71 -8.95 29.07 -11.52
C LYS A 71 -7.52 28.89 -11.06
N ALA A 72 -6.66 29.85 -11.39
CA ALA A 72 -5.27 29.86 -11.00
C ALA A 72 -4.98 30.93 -9.94
N TYR A 73 -4.10 30.61 -8.99
CA TYR A 73 -3.74 31.44 -7.85
C TYR A 73 -2.25 31.39 -7.58
N TRP A 74 -1.70 32.48 -7.02
CA TRP A 74 -0.41 32.42 -6.36
C TRP A 74 -0.58 31.88 -4.93
N VAL A 75 0.07 30.76 -4.62
CA VAL A 75 0.06 30.17 -3.26
C VAL A 75 1.35 30.45 -2.50
N SER A 76 2.42 30.82 -3.21
CA SER A 76 3.65 31.38 -2.65
C SER A 76 4.30 32.31 -3.69
N ASN A 77 5.43 32.93 -3.34
CA ASN A 77 6.13 33.83 -4.26
C ASN A 77 6.69 33.13 -5.53
N ASN A 78 6.77 31.83 -5.51
CA ASN A 78 7.30 31.04 -6.63
C ASN A 78 6.35 29.91 -7.09
N THR A 79 5.17 29.76 -6.50
CA THR A 79 4.25 28.65 -6.80
C THR A 79 2.89 29.13 -7.26
N ILE A 80 2.50 28.66 -8.45
CA ILE A 80 1.19 28.90 -9.05
C ILE A 80 0.40 27.59 -8.99
N GLU A 81 -0.82 27.68 -8.47
CA GLU A 81 -1.76 26.59 -8.32
C GLU A 81 -2.98 26.80 -9.20
N PHE A 82 -3.33 25.81 -9.98
CA PHE A 82 -4.62 25.72 -10.65
C PHE A 82 -5.55 24.82 -9.83
N VAL A 83 -6.69 25.35 -9.44
CA VAL A 83 -7.74 24.65 -8.70
C VAL A 83 -8.86 24.28 -9.68
N PRO A 84 -8.97 22.99 -10.05
CA PRO A 84 -10.06 22.53 -10.90
C PRO A 84 -11.42 22.69 -10.22
N GLU A 85 -12.47 22.95 -10.99
CA GLU A 85 -13.85 22.87 -10.46
C GLU A 85 -14.16 21.44 -10.04
N GLU A 86 -14.91 21.27 -8.95
CA GLU A 86 -15.28 19.96 -8.41
C GLU A 86 -15.86 19.04 -9.48
N GLY A 87 -15.36 17.82 -9.54
CA GLY A 87 -15.82 16.77 -10.46
C GLY A 87 -15.36 16.94 -11.92
N THR A 88 -14.47 17.89 -12.23
CA THR A 88 -13.92 18.05 -13.60
C THR A 88 -12.75 17.10 -13.86
N LEU A 89 -11.97 16.76 -12.85
CA LEU A 89 -10.95 15.70 -12.95
C LEU A 89 -11.63 14.33 -13.03
N LYS A 90 -11.51 13.66 -14.18
CA LYS A 90 -12.15 12.36 -14.42
C LYS A 90 -11.21 11.22 -14.05
N PRO A 91 -11.65 10.25 -13.21
CA PRO A 91 -10.85 9.08 -12.88
C PRO A 91 -10.30 8.35 -14.12
N GLY A 92 -9.08 7.83 -14.03
CA GLY A 92 -8.40 7.10 -15.10
C GLY A 92 -7.93 7.96 -16.29
N THR A 93 -8.26 9.25 -16.34
CA THR A 93 -7.97 10.12 -17.47
C THR A 93 -6.56 10.70 -17.40
N LEU A 94 -5.83 10.60 -18.50
CA LEU A 94 -4.57 11.31 -18.70
C LEU A 94 -4.87 12.73 -19.20
N TYR A 95 -4.35 13.72 -18.50
CA TYR A 95 -4.40 15.13 -18.89
C TYR A 95 -3.02 15.61 -19.32
N GLU A 96 -2.98 16.23 -20.50
CA GLU A 96 -1.81 16.97 -20.98
C GLU A 96 -2.01 18.43 -20.57
N GLY A 97 -1.03 19.01 -19.86
CA GLY A 97 -1.03 20.37 -19.40
C GLY A 97 0.00 21.21 -20.14
N THR A 98 -0.35 22.46 -20.44
CA THR A 98 0.57 23.47 -20.92
C THR A 98 0.50 24.66 -19.97
N PHE A 99 1.65 25.08 -19.44
CA PHE A 99 1.82 26.26 -18.62
C PHE A 99 2.62 27.31 -19.37
N ARG A 100 2.11 28.53 -19.47
CA ARG A 100 2.78 29.64 -20.16
C ARG A 100 3.88 30.24 -19.27
N LEU A 101 5.03 29.58 -19.26
CA LEU A 101 6.19 29.98 -18.47
C LEU A 101 6.70 31.38 -18.86
N GLY A 102 6.64 31.71 -20.15
CA GLY A 102 7.05 33.01 -20.66
C GLY A 102 6.24 34.21 -20.19
N ASP A 103 5.09 34.01 -19.52
CA ASP A 103 4.30 35.08 -18.89
C ASP A 103 4.92 35.53 -17.55
N PHE A 104 5.81 34.73 -16.96
CA PHE A 104 6.40 34.96 -15.64
C PHE A 104 7.91 35.14 -15.64
N ILE A 105 8.61 34.48 -16.56
CA ILE A 105 10.07 34.48 -16.65
C ILE A 105 10.50 34.74 -18.08
N GLU A 106 11.53 35.56 -18.25
CA GLU A 106 12.16 35.74 -19.54
C GLU A 106 12.97 34.50 -19.92
N VAL A 107 12.51 33.79 -20.94
CA VAL A 107 13.08 32.54 -21.42
C VAL A 107 13.20 32.53 -22.92
N ASP A 108 14.02 31.64 -23.44
CA ASP A 108 14.13 31.38 -24.88
C ASP A 108 12.76 31.08 -25.48
N LYS A 109 12.57 31.49 -26.75
CA LYS A 109 11.29 31.31 -27.44
C LYS A 109 10.77 29.87 -27.42
N LYS A 110 11.65 28.88 -27.44
CA LYS A 110 11.34 27.44 -27.40
C LYS A 110 10.88 26.95 -26.02
N LEU A 111 11.15 27.72 -24.94
CA LEU A 111 10.83 27.35 -23.55
C LEU A 111 9.66 28.16 -22.98
N LYS A 112 8.96 28.98 -23.79
CA LYS A 112 7.85 29.80 -23.33
C LYS A 112 6.65 29.01 -22.84
N GLU A 113 6.49 27.77 -23.31
CA GLU A 113 5.41 26.86 -22.93
C GLU A 113 6.01 25.63 -22.26
N PHE A 114 5.67 25.41 -20.98
CA PHE A 114 6.06 24.22 -20.24
C PHE A 114 4.96 23.16 -20.37
N ASN A 115 5.28 22.08 -21.08
CA ASN A 115 4.35 20.97 -21.34
C ASN A 115 4.62 19.82 -20.37
N PHE A 116 3.56 19.31 -19.75
CA PHE A 116 3.60 18.23 -18.76
C PHE A 116 2.35 17.36 -18.86
N SER A 117 2.31 16.25 -18.15
CA SER A 117 1.11 15.44 -18.06
C SER A 117 0.94 14.86 -16.66
N PHE A 118 -0.30 14.52 -16.34
CA PHE A 118 -0.67 13.79 -15.13
C PHE A 118 -1.90 12.92 -15.41
N ARG A 119 -2.03 11.82 -14.68
CA ARG A 119 -3.19 10.94 -14.75
C ARG A 119 -3.98 11.03 -13.46
N VAL A 120 -5.30 11.08 -13.56
CA VAL A 120 -6.17 10.97 -12.38
C VAL A 120 -6.26 9.50 -11.99
N GLN A 121 -6.12 9.22 -10.71
CA GLN A 121 -6.22 7.88 -10.14
C GLN A 121 -7.51 7.21 -10.59
N GLU A 122 -7.42 6.01 -11.13
CA GLU A 122 -8.59 5.18 -11.43
C GLU A 122 -9.25 4.73 -10.13
N ARG A 123 -10.57 4.89 -10.03
CA ARG A 123 -11.29 4.44 -8.85
C ARG A 123 -11.46 2.93 -8.86
N ASN A 124 -11.12 2.32 -7.75
CA ASN A 124 -11.35 0.90 -7.47
C ASN A 124 -11.63 0.74 -5.98
N PHE A 125 -12.08 -0.45 -5.55
CA PHE A 125 -12.30 -0.73 -4.14
C PHE A 125 -11.97 -2.19 -3.80
N THR A 126 -11.76 -2.42 -2.51
CA THR A 126 -11.68 -3.75 -1.90
C THR A 126 -12.64 -3.80 -0.72
N LEU A 127 -13.32 -4.93 -0.55
CA LEU A 127 -14.23 -5.22 0.54
C LEU A 127 -13.59 -6.29 1.42
N GLN A 128 -13.52 -6.02 2.73
CA GLN A 128 -13.06 -6.97 3.75
C GLN A 128 -14.14 -7.12 4.83
N LEU A 129 -14.37 -8.36 5.27
CA LEU A 129 -15.35 -8.67 6.30
C LEU A 129 -14.67 -9.25 7.52
N GLU A 130 -15.21 -8.94 8.66
CA GLU A 130 -14.88 -9.52 9.94
C GLU A 130 -16.17 -9.93 10.67
N SER A 131 -16.35 -11.23 10.92
CA SER A 131 -17.40 -11.71 11.79
C SER A 131 -17.01 -11.40 13.23
N LEU A 132 -17.88 -10.68 13.95
CA LEU A 132 -17.68 -10.46 15.37
C LEU A 132 -17.92 -11.75 16.15
N PRO A 133 -17.30 -11.92 17.32
CA PRO A 133 -17.54 -13.06 18.17
C PRO A 133 -19.03 -13.20 18.53
N ILE A 134 -19.54 -14.43 18.53
CA ILE A 134 -20.85 -14.77 19.09
C ILE A 134 -20.67 -14.78 20.59
N THR A 135 -21.39 -13.92 21.31
CA THR A 135 -21.20 -13.74 22.74
C THR A 135 -22.16 -14.61 23.56
N ALA A 136 -21.75 -15.00 24.76
CA ALA A 136 -22.61 -15.73 25.67
C ALA A 136 -23.86 -14.93 26.13
N THR A 137 -23.80 -13.59 26.03
CA THR A 137 -24.91 -12.69 26.34
C THR A 137 -25.92 -12.54 25.21
N GLN A 138 -25.52 -12.78 23.96
CA GLN A 138 -26.36 -12.71 22.76
C GLN A 138 -26.06 -13.90 21.82
N PRO A 139 -26.37 -15.13 22.28
CA PRO A 139 -26.00 -16.33 21.52
C PRO A 139 -26.86 -16.54 20.25
N ASP A 140 -28.01 -15.88 20.16
CA ASP A 140 -28.97 -16.03 19.05
C ASP A 140 -28.77 -15.02 17.90
N GLU A 141 -27.78 -14.14 18.03
CA GLU A 141 -27.50 -13.10 17.05
C GLU A 141 -26.06 -13.11 16.64
N ILE A 142 -25.80 -12.67 15.39
CA ILE A 142 -24.47 -12.39 14.87
C ILE A 142 -24.38 -10.92 14.45
N ASN A 143 -23.22 -10.34 14.69
CA ASN A 143 -22.87 -9.04 14.19
C ASN A 143 -21.67 -9.18 13.24
N ILE A 144 -21.71 -8.45 12.14
CA ILE A 144 -20.62 -8.40 11.15
C ILE A 144 -20.11 -6.97 11.08
N LYS A 145 -18.82 -6.81 11.07
CA LYS A 145 -18.14 -5.59 10.69
C LYS A 145 -17.42 -5.78 9.37
N GLY A 146 -17.20 -4.70 8.68
CA GLY A 146 -16.38 -4.72 7.48
C GLY A 146 -15.74 -3.37 7.21
N GLU A 147 -14.80 -3.42 6.31
CA GLU A 147 -14.12 -2.25 5.80
C GLU A 147 -14.17 -2.26 4.28
N ILE A 148 -14.47 -1.11 3.70
CA ILE A 148 -14.33 -0.87 2.26
C ILE A 148 -13.26 0.19 2.06
N ARG A 149 -12.25 -0.14 1.24
CA ARG A 149 -11.12 0.72 0.90
C ARG A 149 -11.17 1.07 -0.56
N PHE A 150 -10.91 2.32 -0.86
CA PHE A 150 -10.90 2.87 -2.21
C PHE A 150 -9.50 3.33 -2.60
N SER A 151 -9.19 3.23 -3.89
CA SER A 151 -7.95 3.75 -4.47
C SER A 151 -7.91 5.29 -4.55
N ASP A 152 -9.05 5.97 -4.49
CA ASP A 152 -9.18 7.42 -4.45
C ASP A 152 -10.44 7.81 -3.64
N VAL A 153 -10.61 9.09 -3.38
CA VAL A 153 -11.69 9.64 -2.53
C VAL A 153 -13.08 9.30 -3.08
N VAL A 154 -13.97 8.84 -2.19
CA VAL A 154 -15.39 8.56 -2.49
C VAL A 154 -16.24 9.20 -1.41
N LYS A 155 -17.42 9.73 -1.76
CA LYS A 155 -18.32 10.35 -0.79
C LYS A 155 -19.08 9.27 0.01
N LYS A 156 -19.34 9.54 1.30
CA LYS A 156 -20.06 8.61 2.17
C LYS A 156 -21.41 8.18 1.61
N GLU A 157 -22.15 9.12 1.02
CA GLU A 157 -23.46 8.88 0.44
C GLU A 157 -23.41 7.94 -0.80
N GLU A 158 -22.28 7.90 -1.49
CA GLU A 158 -22.01 6.95 -2.57
C GLU A 158 -21.77 5.56 -1.99
N VAL A 159 -20.95 5.47 -0.91
CA VAL A 159 -20.62 4.20 -0.23
C VAL A 159 -21.87 3.56 0.40
N GLU A 160 -22.75 4.34 1.02
CA GLU A 160 -24.02 3.86 1.58
C GLU A 160 -24.90 3.19 0.53
N LYS A 161 -24.88 3.69 -0.71
CA LYS A 161 -25.62 3.12 -1.84
C LYS A 161 -24.95 1.91 -2.47
N MET A 162 -23.64 1.74 -2.24
CA MET A 162 -22.88 0.61 -2.78
C MET A 162 -23.13 -0.69 -2.00
N LEU A 163 -23.36 -0.58 -0.68
CA LEU A 163 -23.36 -1.73 0.22
C LEU A 163 -24.77 -2.27 0.45
N THR A 164 -24.93 -3.57 0.28
CA THR A 164 -26.18 -4.30 0.58
C THR A 164 -25.87 -5.62 1.26
N ALA A 165 -26.76 -6.07 2.16
CA ALA A 165 -26.67 -7.36 2.80
C ALA A 165 -28.03 -8.09 2.71
N SER A 166 -28.03 -9.36 2.31
CA SER A 166 -29.24 -10.15 2.11
C SER A 166 -28.96 -11.64 2.27
N ASP A 167 -29.94 -12.36 2.85
CA ASP A 167 -29.99 -13.83 2.90
C ASP A 167 -30.79 -14.44 1.74
N GLY A 168 -31.14 -13.63 0.74
CA GLY A 168 -31.98 -14.03 -0.38
C GLY A 168 -33.49 -13.92 -0.12
N LYS A 169 -33.90 -13.84 1.15
CA LYS A 169 -35.32 -13.66 1.55
C LYS A 169 -35.58 -12.26 2.09
N LYS A 170 -34.60 -11.72 2.80
CA LYS A 170 -34.70 -10.44 3.48
C LYS A 170 -33.39 -9.67 3.34
N SER A 171 -33.49 -8.34 3.39
CA SER A 171 -32.34 -7.44 3.42
C SER A 171 -32.09 -6.95 4.85
N TYR A 172 -30.82 -6.77 5.17
CA TYR A 172 -30.34 -6.28 6.47
C TYR A 172 -29.76 -4.87 6.34
N PRO A 173 -30.03 -3.96 7.27
CA PRO A 173 -29.45 -2.63 7.26
C PRO A 173 -27.93 -2.68 7.34
N VAL A 174 -27.26 -1.91 6.51
CA VAL A 174 -25.80 -1.70 6.55
C VAL A 174 -25.53 -0.29 7.03
N GLU A 175 -24.90 -0.16 8.19
CA GLU A 175 -24.53 1.12 8.77
C GLU A 175 -23.11 1.47 8.36
N VAL A 176 -22.91 2.58 7.62
CA VAL A 176 -21.60 3.04 7.16
C VAL A 176 -21.08 4.17 8.04
N THR A 177 -19.84 4.02 8.50
CA THR A 177 -19.15 5.01 9.33
C THR A 177 -17.91 5.51 8.57
N ALA A 178 -17.80 6.83 8.41
CA ALA A 178 -16.60 7.44 7.85
C ALA A 178 -15.45 7.34 8.86
N THR A 179 -14.25 7.17 8.34
CA THR A 179 -13.00 7.33 9.10
C THR A 179 -12.41 8.72 8.84
N ASP A 180 -11.30 9.06 9.47
CA ASP A 180 -10.56 10.29 9.18
C ASP A 180 -9.96 10.29 7.76
N ASN A 181 -9.93 9.13 7.11
CA ASN A 181 -9.46 8.96 5.75
C ASN A 181 -10.64 8.74 4.79
N LEU A 182 -10.84 9.67 3.84
CA LEU A 182 -11.92 9.63 2.85
C LEU A 182 -11.80 8.50 1.80
N THR A 183 -10.75 7.69 1.86
CA THR A 183 -10.60 6.48 1.04
C THR A 183 -10.94 5.21 1.80
N ARG A 184 -11.34 5.31 3.08
CA ARG A 184 -11.60 4.17 3.95
C ARG A 184 -12.89 4.38 4.73
N TYR A 185 -13.79 3.40 4.68
CA TYR A 185 -15.05 3.39 5.40
C TYR A 185 -15.23 2.08 6.14
N GLN A 186 -15.68 2.16 7.38
CA GLN A 186 -16.14 1.01 8.13
C GLN A 186 -17.65 0.85 7.98
N PHE A 187 -18.13 -0.37 8.04
CA PHE A 187 -19.56 -0.64 8.09
C PHE A 187 -19.87 -1.75 9.08
N SER A 188 -21.12 -1.79 9.53
CA SER A 188 -21.61 -2.84 10.41
C SER A 188 -23.00 -3.29 10.00
N ILE A 189 -23.26 -4.59 10.21
CA ILE A 189 -24.54 -5.23 10.07
C ILE A 189 -24.82 -5.87 11.42
N ARG A 190 -25.88 -5.46 12.09
CA ARG A 190 -26.16 -5.87 13.46
C ARG A 190 -27.42 -6.69 13.56
N GLN A 191 -27.51 -7.46 14.65
CA GLN A 191 -28.72 -8.23 15.02
C GLN A 191 -29.17 -9.17 13.89
N ILE A 192 -28.21 -9.86 13.26
CA ILE A 192 -28.49 -10.91 12.30
C ILE A 192 -28.95 -12.14 13.09
N PRO A 193 -30.21 -12.58 12.99
CA PRO A 193 -30.72 -13.67 13.82
C PRO A 193 -30.12 -15.00 13.38
N ARG A 194 -29.80 -15.85 14.31
CA ARG A 194 -29.49 -17.27 14.07
C ARG A 194 -30.81 -18.05 14.01
N GLU A 195 -30.97 -18.83 12.94
CA GLU A 195 -32.16 -19.64 12.75
C GLU A 195 -31.94 -21.10 13.17
N ALA A 196 -32.94 -21.97 13.01
CA ALA A 196 -32.83 -23.39 13.33
C ALA A 196 -31.81 -24.12 12.40
N ASP A 197 -31.69 -23.64 11.16
CA ASP A 197 -30.78 -24.15 10.19
C ASP A 197 -29.74 -23.08 9.80
N ASP A 198 -28.59 -23.52 9.26
CA ASP A 198 -27.60 -22.62 8.69
C ASP A 198 -28.14 -21.92 7.46
N TYR A 199 -27.71 -20.69 7.27
CA TYR A 199 -28.01 -19.98 6.04
C TYR A 199 -26.88 -19.01 5.64
N PRO A 200 -26.71 -18.77 4.32
CA PRO A 200 -25.75 -17.80 3.83
C PRO A 200 -26.29 -16.38 3.93
N LEU A 201 -25.46 -15.45 4.37
CA LEU A 201 -25.68 -14.01 4.24
C LEU A 201 -24.71 -13.47 3.21
N THR A 202 -25.24 -12.89 2.12
CA THR A 202 -24.44 -12.28 1.08
C THR A 202 -24.33 -10.78 1.31
N ILE A 203 -23.09 -10.29 1.44
CA ILE A 203 -22.77 -8.86 1.50
C ILE A 203 -22.21 -8.47 0.14
N THR A 204 -22.81 -7.48 -0.49
CA THR A 204 -22.44 -7.04 -1.83
C THR A 204 -22.05 -5.58 -1.81
N ALA A 205 -20.89 -5.26 -2.41
CA ALA A 205 -20.49 -3.93 -2.78
C ALA A 205 -20.62 -3.75 -4.31
N ASN A 206 -21.52 -2.87 -4.73
CA ASN A 206 -21.69 -2.50 -6.14
C ASN A 206 -21.08 -1.12 -6.36
N GLY A 207 -20.04 -1.02 -7.18
CA GLY A 207 -19.30 0.22 -7.43
C GLY A 207 -20.04 1.28 -8.23
N SER A 208 -21.13 0.94 -8.90
CA SER A 208 -21.86 1.85 -9.82
C SER A 208 -22.22 3.20 -9.21
N PRO A 209 -22.70 3.32 -7.95
CA PRO A 209 -22.97 4.62 -7.34
C PRO A 209 -21.77 5.55 -7.24
N ALA A 210 -20.55 4.98 -7.13
CA ALA A 210 -19.27 5.71 -7.10
C ALA A 210 -18.59 5.80 -8.47
N GLY A 211 -19.28 5.40 -9.56
CA GLY A 211 -18.73 5.40 -10.93
C GLY A 211 -17.68 4.32 -11.17
N ILE A 212 -17.70 3.24 -10.39
CA ILE A 212 -16.77 2.12 -10.49
C ILE A 212 -17.48 0.95 -11.15
N ASP A 213 -16.95 0.46 -12.27
CA ASP A 213 -17.48 -0.72 -12.97
C ASP A 213 -16.94 -2.01 -12.34
N ARG A 214 -17.30 -2.24 -11.07
CA ARG A 214 -16.93 -3.43 -10.31
C ARG A 214 -18.03 -3.78 -9.32
N LYS A 215 -18.26 -5.08 -9.16
CA LYS A 215 -19.11 -5.66 -8.12
C LYS A 215 -18.30 -6.72 -7.38
N GLN A 216 -18.30 -6.68 -6.05
CA GLN A 216 -17.71 -7.70 -5.19
C GLN A 216 -18.79 -8.19 -4.23
N SER A 217 -18.87 -9.49 -4.03
CA SER A 217 -19.80 -10.12 -3.09
C SER A 217 -19.06 -11.12 -2.24
N GLU A 218 -19.30 -11.07 -0.95
CA GLU A 218 -18.76 -11.99 0.05
C GLU A 218 -19.94 -12.70 0.73
N GLU A 219 -19.76 -13.98 0.99
CA GLU A 219 -20.75 -14.82 1.63
C GLU A 219 -20.27 -15.23 3.03
N VAL A 220 -21.08 -14.96 4.05
CA VAL A 220 -20.83 -15.37 5.42
C VAL A 220 -21.87 -16.40 5.83
N LEU A 221 -21.43 -17.58 6.24
CA LEU A 221 -22.31 -18.60 6.78
C LEU A 221 -22.77 -18.22 8.19
N ILE A 222 -24.08 -18.03 8.35
CA ILE A 222 -24.70 -17.82 9.67
C ILE A 222 -25.03 -19.20 10.25
N PRO A 223 -24.34 -19.64 11.31
CA PRO A 223 -24.55 -20.97 11.86
C PRO A 223 -25.88 -21.07 12.59
N ALA A 224 -26.49 -22.25 12.51
CA ALA A 224 -27.71 -22.57 13.26
C ALA A 224 -27.54 -22.32 14.76
N LYS A 225 -28.59 -21.83 15.42
CA LYS A 225 -28.64 -21.80 16.86
C LYS A 225 -28.72 -23.24 17.41
N ASP A 226 -28.36 -23.43 18.65
CA ASP A 226 -28.39 -24.74 19.31
C ASP A 226 -27.48 -25.81 18.68
N CYS A 227 -26.56 -25.44 17.79
CA CYS A 227 -25.61 -26.34 17.18
C CYS A 227 -24.18 -25.90 17.54
N PHE A 228 -23.49 -26.71 18.38
CA PHE A 228 -22.07 -26.45 18.67
C PHE A 228 -21.20 -27.26 17.72
N ARG A 229 -20.39 -26.57 16.92
CA ARG A 229 -19.48 -27.17 15.94
C ARG A 229 -18.27 -26.29 15.63
N PHE A 230 -17.23 -26.90 15.08
CA PHE A 230 -16.10 -26.23 14.49
C PHE A 230 -16.54 -25.50 13.20
N MET A 231 -16.11 -24.24 13.02
CA MET A 231 -16.41 -23.43 11.83
C MET A 231 -15.20 -23.24 10.95
N SER A 232 -14.11 -22.70 11.49
CA SER A 232 -12.87 -22.48 10.76
C SER A 232 -11.66 -22.45 11.67
N ALA A 233 -10.48 -22.62 11.09
CA ALA A 233 -9.21 -22.32 11.74
C ALA A 233 -8.28 -21.64 10.76
N GLU A 234 -7.65 -20.57 11.21
CA GLU A 234 -6.73 -19.76 10.42
C GLU A 234 -5.44 -19.51 11.19
N ARG A 235 -4.33 -19.46 10.46
CA ARG A 235 -3.04 -19.08 11.02
C ARG A 235 -2.97 -17.58 11.16
N ILE A 236 -2.50 -17.10 12.32
CA ILE A 236 -2.24 -15.69 12.60
C ILE A 236 -0.74 -15.47 12.78
N GLU A 237 -0.23 -14.38 12.22
CA GLU A 237 1.21 -14.05 12.25
C GLU A 237 1.51 -12.83 13.12
N GLN A 238 0.51 -11.98 13.34
CA GLN A 238 0.64 -10.77 14.13
C GLN A 238 -0.52 -10.61 15.13
N PRO A 239 -0.27 -10.09 16.35
CA PRO A 239 1.02 -9.62 16.88
C PRO A 239 1.96 -10.77 17.28
N GLU A 240 1.48 -11.99 17.38
CA GLU A 240 2.23 -13.21 17.74
C GLU A 240 1.83 -14.35 16.81
N ASN A 241 2.76 -15.28 16.54
CA ASN A 241 2.44 -16.47 15.78
C ASN A 241 1.43 -17.33 16.50
N GLY A 242 0.41 -17.77 15.79
CA GLY A 242 -0.63 -18.56 16.38
C GLY A 242 -1.64 -19.14 15.39
N ILE A 243 -2.68 -19.69 15.94
CA ILE A 243 -3.87 -20.17 15.21
C ILE A 243 -5.11 -19.60 15.92
N GLU A 244 -6.00 -19.00 15.13
CA GLU A 244 -7.36 -18.68 15.55
C GLU A 244 -8.30 -19.81 15.13
N ILE A 245 -9.10 -20.30 16.07
CA ILE A 245 -10.16 -21.29 15.83
C ILE A 245 -11.49 -20.62 16.11
N VAL A 246 -12.44 -20.76 15.20
CA VAL A 246 -13.80 -20.22 15.34
C VAL A 246 -14.79 -21.38 15.50
N PHE A 247 -15.66 -21.28 16.51
CA PHE A 247 -16.75 -22.21 16.74
C PHE A 247 -18.11 -21.54 16.53
N SER A 248 -19.16 -22.32 16.37
CA SER A 248 -20.53 -21.84 16.16
C SER A 248 -21.24 -21.32 17.41
N ALA A 249 -20.65 -21.47 18.59
CA ALA A 249 -21.19 -20.97 19.88
C ALA A 249 -20.04 -20.60 20.81
N PRO A 250 -20.28 -19.74 21.83
CA PRO A 250 -19.30 -19.40 22.84
C PRO A 250 -18.82 -20.64 23.61
N LEU A 251 -17.52 -20.67 23.91
CA LEU A 251 -16.92 -21.78 24.63
C LEU A 251 -17.05 -21.60 26.18
N SER A 252 -16.96 -22.72 26.88
CA SER A 252 -16.77 -22.70 28.32
C SER A 252 -15.40 -22.15 28.68
N THR A 253 -15.35 -21.03 29.41
CA THR A 253 -14.09 -20.38 29.82
C THR A 253 -13.38 -21.13 30.96
N THR A 254 -14.04 -22.10 31.58
CA THR A 254 -13.50 -22.89 32.70
C THR A 254 -12.86 -24.19 32.25
N GLN A 255 -12.95 -24.58 30.95
CA GLN A 255 -12.35 -25.81 30.46
C GLN A 255 -10.85 -25.64 30.23
N ASP A 256 -10.09 -26.68 30.55
CA ASP A 256 -8.71 -26.80 30.12
C ASP A 256 -8.68 -27.34 28.70
N LEU A 257 -8.09 -26.56 27.76
CA LEU A 257 -7.98 -26.96 26.38
C LEU A 257 -6.76 -27.85 26.08
N LYS A 258 -5.83 -28.01 27.04
CA LYS A 258 -4.71 -28.94 26.89
C LYS A 258 -5.23 -30.38 26.75
N GLY A 259 -4.76 -31.07 25.70
CA GLY A 259 -5.24 -32.40 25.35
C GLY A 259 -6.61 -32.44 24.66
N LEU A 260 -7.35 -31.30 24.60
CA LEU A 260 -8.55 -31.17 23.79
C LEU A 260 -8.24 -30.49 22.45
N ILE A 261 -7.21 -29.66 22.41
CA ILE A 261 -6.70 -29.03 21.20
C ILE A 261 -5.18 -29.17 21.21
N GLU A 262 -4.63 -29.75 20.15
CA GLU A 262 -3.21 -30.09 20.06
C GLU A 262 -2.61 -29.71 18.74
N ILE A 263 -1.35 -29.23 18.79
CA ILE A 263 -0.49 -29.01 17.63
C ILE A 263 0.77 -29.83 17.85
N PRO A 264 0.87 -31.08 17.32
CA PRO A 264 1.97 -31.99 17.63
C PRO A 264 3.35 -31.47 17.33
N GLU A 265 3.47 -30.55 16.36
CA GLU A 265 4.74 -29.95 15.93
C GLU A 265 5.23 -28.85 16.87
N VAL A 266 4.44 -28.46 17.88
CA VAL A 266 4.74 -27.36 18.81
C VAL A 266 4.93 -27.88 20.21
N SER A 267 6.06 -27.55 20.82
CA SER A 267 6.42 -28.04 22.17
C SER A 267 5.65 -27.35 23.31
N SER A 268 5.21 -26.12 23.08
CA SER A 268 4.48 -25.32 24.07
C SER A 268 3.50 -24.37 23.39
N SER A 269 2.28 -24.33 23.89
CA SER A 269 1.23 -23.45 23.39
C SER A 269 0.46 -22.79 24.54
N ILE A 270 0.02 -21.55 24.32
CA ILE A 270 -0.81 -20.77 25.23
C ILE A 270 -2.19 -20.65 24.59
N PHE A 271 -3.23 -20.99 25.33
CA PHE A 271 -4.62 -20.92 24.89
C PHE A 271 -5.31 -19.71 25.50
N GLN A 272 -6.02 -18.96 24.65
CA GLN A 272 -6.89 -17.87 25.07
C GLN A 272 -8.27 -18.08 24.47
N ILE A 273 -9.28 -18.21 25.33
CA ILE A 273 -10.69 -18.29 24.93
C ILE A 273 -11.25 -16.87 24.90
N ASN A 274 -11.83 -16.48 23.78
CA ASN A 274 -12.56 -15.23 23.60
C ASN A 274 -13.92 -15.55 22.96
N GLU A 275 -14.94 -15.73 23.80
CA GLU A 275 -16.30 -16.08 23.38
C GLU A 275 -16.32 -17.38 22.54
N ASN A 276 -16.66 -17.29 21.24
CA ASN A 276 -16.69 -18.44 20.34
C ASN A 276 -15.37 -18.68 19.60
N ARG A 277 -14.29 -18.03 20.02
CA ARG A 277 -12.96 -18.11 19.41
C ARG A 277 -11.93 -18.63 20.40
N VAL A 278 -10.98 -19.40 19.88
CA VAL A 278 -9.80 -19.84 20.62
C VAL A 278 -8.57 -19.37 19.88
N PHE A 279 -7.73 -18.63 20.55
CA PHE A 279 -6.41 -18.23 20.07
C PHE A 279 -5.36 -19.16 20.69
N ILE A 280 -4.51 -19.74 19.87
CA ILE A 280 -3.41 -20.58 20.29
C ILE A 280 -2.13 -19.88 19.89
N TYR A 281 -1.36 -19.42 20.85
CA TYR A 281 -0.08 -18.79 20.63
C TYR A 281 1.05 -19.77 20.89
N PHE A 282 2.08 -19.74 20.06
CA PHE A 282 3.26 -20.59 20.19
C PHE A 282 4.50 -19.88 19.61
N GLU A 283 5.69 -20.31 20.05
CA GLU A 283 6.93 -19.81 19.47
C GLU A 283 7.02 -20.20 18.00
N ALA A 284 7.66 -19.32 17.20
CA ALA A 284 7.83 -19.55 15.77
C ALA A 284 8.49 -20.93 15.52
N ASN A 285 7.77 -21.77 14.81
CA ASN A 285 8.27 -23.10 14.43
C ASN A 285 8.90 -23.03 13.05
N THR A 286 10.08 -23.60 12.90
CA THR A 286 10.79 -23.74 11.63
C THR A 286 10.19 -24.84 10.73
N GLN A 287 9.18 -25.54 11.17
CA GLN A 287 8.54 -26.60 10.38
C GLN A 287 7.46 -26.01 9.47
N ASN A 288 7.53 -26.34 8.21
CA ASN A 288 6.69 -25.80 7.14
C ASN A 288 5.24 -26.33 7.16
N LYS A 289 4.94 -27.26 8.04
CA LYS A 289 3.61 -27.87 8.16
C LYS A 289 3.19 -27.91 9.63
N LEU A 290 2.01 -27.40 9.92
CA LEU A 290 1.37 -27.54 11.23
C LEU A 290 0.11 -28.36 11.09
N THR A 291 -0.15 -29.22 12.06
CA THR A 291 -1.36 -30.02 12.15
C THR A 291 -2.10 -29.65 13.43
N LEU A 292 -3.32 -29.14 13.30
CA LEU A 292 -4.20 -28.81 14.41
C LEU A 292 -5.18 -29.97 14.59
N ASN A 293 -5.18 -30.58 15.77
CA ASN A 293 -6.17 -31.58 16.17
C ASN A 293 -7.12 -30.98 17.20
N ILE A 294 -8.41 -31.04 16.94
CA ILE A 294 -9.48 -30.60 17.83
C ILE A 294 -10.30 -31.82 18.21
N HIS A 295 -10.32 -32.17 19.49
CA HIS A 295 -11.01 -33.35 19.98
C HIS A 295 -12.48 -33.06 20.26
N GLU A 296 -13.31 -34.07 20.14
CA GLU A 296 -14.77 -34.04 20.35
C GLU A 296 -15.20 -33.57 21.73
N GLY A 297 -14.31 -33.59 22.71
CA GLY A 297 -14.56 -33.22 24.11
C GLY A 297 -14.58 -31.71 24.39
N VAL A 298 -14.23 -30.84 23.41
CA VAL A 298 -14.35 -29.39 23.57
C VAL A 298 -15.80 -29.03 23.82
N LYS A 299 -16.08 -28.15 24.81
CA LYS A 299 -17.45 -27.80 25.24
C LYS A 299 -17.75 -26.32 25.03
N ASP A 300 -19.00 -26.05 24.67
CA ASP A 300 -19.55 -24.69 24.66
C ASP A 300 -19.86 -24.18 26.07
N SER A 301 -20.32 -22.94 26.20
CA SER A 301 -20.66 -22.29 27.45
C SER A 301 -21.86 -22.96 28.20
N GLN A 302 -22.64 -23.78 27.51
CA GLN A 302 -23.76 -24.54 28.06
C GLN A 302 -23.36 -25.97 28.43
N GLY A 303 -22.09 -26.38 28.19
CA GLY A 303 -21.56 -27.70 28.49
C GLY A 303 -21.81 -28.75 27.39
N LYS A 304 -22.32 -28.35 26.21
CA LYS A 304 -22.52 -29.24 25.08
C LYS A 304 -21.16 -29.52 24.42
N ALA A 305 -20.83 -30.80 24.22
CA ALA A 305 -19.60 -31.22 23.57
C ALA A 305 -19.66 -31.06 22.06
N LEU A 306 -18.51 -30.89 21.45
CA LEU A 306 -18.34 -30.76 20.00
C LEU A 306 -18.84 -32.01 19.25
N GLY A 307 -18.62 -33.18 19.82
CA GLY A 307 -19.17 -34.46 19.35
C GLY A 307 -18.46 -35.04 18.12
N THR A 308 -17.54 -34.30 17.49
CA THR A 308 -16.75 -34.77 16.37
C THR A 308 -15.35 -34.16 16.44
N SER A 309 -14.33 -34.98 16.26
CA SER A 309 -12.95 -34.52 16.21
C SER A 309 -12.63 -34.02 14.83
N HIS A 310 -11.77 -32.99 14.76
CA HIS A 310 -11.30 -32.37 13.51
C HIS A 310 -9.77 -32.36 13.46
N THR A 311 -9.23 -32.62 12.29
CA THR A 311 -7.80 -32.47 12.00
C THR A 311 -7.62 -31.53 10.82
N ILE A 312 -6.91 -30.42 11.02
CA ILE A 312 -6.64 -29.40 10.02
C ILE A 312 -5.14 -29.34 9.78
N SER A 313 -4.72 -29.37 8.54
CA SER A 313 -3.32 -29.18 8.17
C SER A 313 -3.14 -27.79 7.57
N PHE A 314 -2.24 -27.03 8.15
CA PHE A 314 -1.77 -25.78 7.57
C PHE A 314 -0.53 -26.06 6.77
N SER A 315 -0.56 -25.78 5.47
CA SER A 315 0.63 -25.64 4.65
C SER A 315 1.32 -24.34 4.97
N GLU A 316 2.58 -24.23 4.60
CA GLU A 316 3.34 -22.99 4.71
C GLU A 316 2.51 -21.80 4.18
N VAL A 317 2.33 -20.78 5.01
CA VAL A 317 1.87 -19.49 4.52
C VAL A 317 3.07 -18.88 3.82
N SER A 318 3.03 -18.83 2.50
CA SER A 318 4.05 -18.11 1.75
C SER A 318 3.91 -16.64 2.10
N LEU A 319 4.84 -16.13 2.92
CA LEU A 319 4.88 -14.71 3.27
C LEU A 319 4.95 -13.87 2.00
N LYS A 320 4.22 -12.76 1.95
CA LYS A 320 4.38 -11.82 0.85
C LYS A 320 5.81 -11.29 0.84
N PRO A 321 6.36 -10.94 -0.33
CA PRO A 321 7.68 -10.33 -0.41
C PRO A 321 7.75 -9.07 0.44
N GLN A 322 8.71 -9.01 1.34
CA GLN A 322 8.89 -7.87 2.25
C GLN A 322 10.37 -7.60 2.49
N VAL A 323 10.69 -6.32 2.69
CA VAL A 323 11.99 -5.88 3.18
C VAL A 323 11.76 -4.86 4.29
N GLU A 324 12.44 -5.05 5.42
CA GLU A 324 12.32 -4.19 6.59
C GLU A 324 13.70 -3.80 7.10
N MET A 325 13.87 -2.52 7.42
CA MET A 325 15.05 -2.10 8.20
C MET A 325 14.81 -2.46 9.66
N SER A 326 15.79 -3.11 10.30
CA SER A 326 15.69 -3.51 11.71
C SER A 326 15.66 -2.33 12.68
N THR A 327 15.88 -1.12 12.18
CA THR A 327 15.83 0.12 12.96
C THR A 327 14.94 1.13 12.25
N SER A 328 13.81 1.50 12.87
CA SER A 328 12.98 2.60 12.39
C SER A 328 13.68 3.93 12.68
N ALA A 329 13.90 4.74 11.62
CA ALA A 329 14.41 6.11 11.69
C ALA A 329 15.70 6.27 12.53
N ALA A 330 16.69 5.39 12.34
CA ALA A 330 17.98 5.54 13.02
C ALA A 330 18.81 6.64 12.35
N ILE A 331 19.14 7.67 13.12
CA ILE A 331 20.30 8.50 12.83
C ILE A 331 21.51 7.70 13.28
N LEU A 332 22.31 7.22 12.33
CA LEU A 332 23.63 6.70 12.66
C LEU A 332 24.54 7.91 12.92
N PRO A 333 25.04 8.10 14.14
CA PRO A 333 26.02 9.15 14.39
C PRO A 333 27.29 8.86 13.58
N ASP A 334 28.10 9.88 13.38
CA ASP A 334 29.41 9.76 12.72
C ASP A 334 30.24 8.68 13.43
N SER A 335 30.16 7.47 12.95
CA SER A 335 30.83 6.30 13.48
C SER A 335 31.61 5.60 12.36
N LYS A 336 32.72 5.00 12.72
CA LYS A 336 33.55 4.25 11.78
C LYS A 336 32.85 2.99 11.23
N ASN A 337 31.76 2.57 11.87
CA ASN A 337 30.97 1.40 11.50
C ASN A 337 29.57 1.84 11.10
N LEU A 338 29.34 2.06 9.79
CA LEU A 338 28.05 2.41 9.22
C LEU A 338 27.32 1.16 8.72
N ILE A 339 27.10 0.20 9.62
CA ILE A 339 26.39 -1.04 9.29
C ILE A 339 24.91 -0.84 9.53
N ILE A 340 24.10 -1.04 8.49
CA ILE A 340 22.64 -1.00 8.57
C ILE A 340 22.10 -2.42 8.48
N PRO A 341 21.52 -2.95 9.57
CA PRO A 341 20.85 -4.24 9.54
C PRO A 341 19.46 -4.11 8.89
N PHE A 342 19.12 -5.09 8.08
CA PHE A 342 17.78 -5.23 7.52
C PHE A 342 17.41 -6.72 7.42
N ARG A 343 16.13 -6.98 7.24
CA ARG A 343 15.63 -8.33 6.98
C ARG A 343 14.74 -8.36 5.75
N ALA A 344 14.70 -9.49 5.10
CA ALA A 344 13.89 -9.70 3.90
C ALA A 344 13.34 -11.12 3.86
N VAL A 345 12.21 -11.28 3.19
CA VAL A 345 11.55 -12.58 2.98
C VAL A 345 10.96 -12.61 1.57
N ASN A 346 11.01 -13.79 0.95
CA ASN A 346 10.50 -14.06 -0.40
C ASN A 346 11.03 -13.10 -1.47
N LEU A 347 12.29 -12.66 -1.32
CA LEU A 347 12.99 -11.80 -2.25
C LEU A 347 14.35 -12.39 -2.64
N TYR A 348 14.60 -12.47 -3.94
CA TYR A 348 15.94 -12.80 -4.47
C TYR A 348 16.90 -11.62 -4.38
N ALA A 349 16.38 -10.41 -4.49
CA ALA A 349 17.18 -9.19 -4.48
C ALA A 349 16.42 -8.01 -3.88
N VAL A 350 17.17 -6.96 -3.50
CA VAL A 350 16.65 -5.64 -3.12
C VAL A 350 17.47 -4.55 -3.79
N ASP A 351 16.85 -3.43 -4.14
CA ASP A 351 17.53 -2.25 -4.65
C ASP A 351 17.89 -1.33 -3.48
N LEU A 352 19.18 -1.05 -3.33
CA LEU A 352 19.72 -0.07 -2.40
C LEU A 352 19.92 1.25 -3.14
N SER A 353 19.36 2.33 -2.58
CA SER A 353 19.63 3.70 -3.02
C SER A 353 20.11 4.52 -1.84
N VAL A 354 21.17 5.32 -2.05
CA VAL A 354 21.67 6.26 -1.04
C VAL A 354 21.62 7.67 -1.61
N ILE A 355 20.89 8.53 -0.92
CA ILE A 355 20.69 9.93 -1.30
C ILE A 355 21.42 10.79 -0.28
N ARG A 356 22.28 11.68 -0.77
CA ARG A 356 22.98 12.67 0.06
C ARG A 356 22.19 13.98 0.04
N ILE A 357 21.83 14.44 1.23
CA ILE A 357 21.28 15.78 1.46
C ILE A 357 22.45 16.66 1.86
N PHE A 358 22.74 17.68 1.09
CA PHE A 358 23.89 18.57 1.31
C PHE A 358 23.69 19.38 2.58
N GLU A 359 24.79 19.67 3.30
CA GLU A 359 24.79 20.48 4.53
C GLU A 359 23.96 21.78 4.38
N ASN A 360 24.14 22.49 3.28
CA ASN A 360 23.44 23.75 2.99
C ASN A 360 21.92 23.58 2.84
N ASN A 361 21.47 22.38 2.50
CA ASN A 361 20.07 22.06 2.25
C ASN A 361 19.39 21.35 3.44
N VAL A 362 20.14 20.95 4.46
CA VAL A 362 19.60 20.23 5.63
C VAL A 362 18.50 21.03 6.31
N LEU A 363 18.73 22.34 6.53
CA LEU A 363 17.73 23.19 7.18
C LEU A 363 16.43 23.28 6.35
N MET A 364 16.56 23.45 5.05
CA MET A 364 15.43 23.51 4.14
C MET A 364 14.68 22.17 4.06
N PHE A 365 15.42 21.06 3.99
CA PHE A 365 14.85 19.71 4.04
C PHE A 365 14.02 19.49 5.30
N MET A 366 14.53 19.89 6.46
CA MET A 366 13.88 19.70 7.74
C MET A 366 12.67 20.62 7.98
N GLN A 367 12.52 21.70 7.21
CA GLN A 367 11.33 22.57 7.31
C GLN A 367 10.07 21.92 6.76
N THR A 368 10.21 21.12 5.72
CA THR A 368 9.07 20.50 5.00
C THR A 368 8.98 19.00 5.24
N ASN A 369 10.02 18.41 5.85
CA ASN A 369 10.13 16.97 6.03
C ASN A 369 10.45 16.61 7.49
N SER A 370 9.84 15.52 7.97
CA SER A 370 10.41 14.77 9.09
C SER A 370 11.63 13.97 8.61
N LEU A 371 12.47 13.52 9.53
CA LEU A 371 13.61 12.63 9.17
C LEU A 371 13.20 11.36 8.42
N ALA A 372 11.94 10.93 8.58
CA ALA A 372 11.39 9.75 7.91
C ALA A 372 10.71 10.05 6.57
N SER A 373 10.47 11.33 6.22
CA SER A 373 9.70 11.67 5.03
C SER A 373 10.57 11.64 3.76
N ALA A 374 9.92 11.34 2.63
CA ALA A 374 10.57 11.21 1.33
C ALA A 374 10.28 12.39 0.37
N ASN A 375 9.54 13.39 0.86
CA ASN A 375 9.11 14.50 0.03
C ASN A 375 10.31 15.36 -0.38
N GLU A 376 10.32 15.82 -1.63
CA GLU A 376 11.29 16.78 -2.17
C GLU A 376 12.78 16.37 -2.04
N LEU A 377 13.07 15.06 -1.95
CA LEU A 377 14.46 14.58 -1.84
C LEU A 377 15.34 15.06 -3.00
N ARG A 378 14.79 15.14 -4.24
CA ARG A 378 15.54 15.58 -5.42
C ARG A 378 15.91 17.06 -5.34
N ARG A 379 15.11 17.85 -4.65
CA ARG A 379 15.36 19.27 -4.43
C ARG A 379 16.50 19.50 -3.41
N SER A 380 16.54 18.70 -2.37
CA SER A 380 17.45 18.88 -1.23
C SER A 380 18.73 18.05 -1.32
N GLY A 381 18.72 17.01 -2.12
CA GLY A 381 19.82 16.04 -2.18
C GLY A 381 20.12 15.55 -3.59
N ARG A 382 21.03 14.59 -3.66
CA ARG A 382 21.41 13.86 -4.87
C ARG A 382 21.55 12.39 -4.58
N LEU A 383 21.14 11.54 -5.51
CA LEU A 383 21.45 10.13 -5.50
C LEU A 383 22.96 9.96 -5.68
N VAL A 384 23.62 9.34 -4.70
CA VAL A 384 25.08 9.15 -4.70
C VAL A 384 25.49 7.69 -4.85
N TYR A 385 24.55 6.79 -4.64
CA TYR A 385 24.78 5.36 -4.80
C TYR A 385 23.48 4.63 -5.10
N LYS A 386 23.49 3.70 -6.06
CA LYS A 386 22.39 2.81 -6.37
C LYS A 386 22.94 1.45 -6.78
N LYS A 387 22.40 0.38 -6.20
CA LYS A 387 22.81 -0.99 -6.51
C LYS A 387 21.75 -2.00 -6.14
N THR A 388 21.62 -3.04 -6.96
CA THR A 388 20.85 -4.24 -6.63
C THR A 388 21.70 -5.17 -5.77
N LEU A 389 21.20 -5.51 -4.59
CA LEU A 389 21.82 -6.45 -3.65
C LEU A 389 21.12 -7.80 -3.80
N TRP A 390 21.86 -8.80 -4.22
CA TRP A 390 21.36 -10.17 -4.32
C TRP A 390 21.40 -10.84 -2.96
N LEU A 391 20.23 -11.28 -2.47
CA LEU A 391 20.05 -11.92 -1.17
C LEU A 391 20.29 -13.42 -1.24
N ALA A 392 19.97 -14.02 -2.39
CA ALA A 392 20.28 -15.40 -2.71
C ALA A 392 21.14 -15.45 -3.98
N LYS A 393 22.32 -16.06 -3.88
CA LYS A 393 23.24 -16.27 -5.01
C LYS A 393 22.96 -17.58 -5.75
N ASP A 394 22.23 -18.47 -5.11
CA ASP A 394 21.83 -19.78 -5.67
C ASP A 394 20.55 -20.28 -5.00
N ALA A 395 19.98 -21.34 -5.52
CA ALA A 395 18.75 -21.96 -5.01
C ALA A 395 18.92 -22.66 -3.65
N SER A 396 20.12 -22.73 -3.10
CA SER A 396 20.37 -23.42 -1.82
C SER A 396 20.02 -22.57 -0.62
N LYS A 397 19.95 -21.23 -0.78
CA LYS A 397 19.59 -20.32 0.30
C LYS A 397 18.09 -20.24 0.45
N ASP A 398 17.61 -20.60 1.62
CA ASP A 398 16.20 -20.42 1.97
C ASP A 398 15.87 -18.92 2.10
N ILE A 399 15.02 -18.42 1.21
CA ILE A 399 14.52 -17.04 1.19
C ILE A 399 13.04 -16.96 1.55
N HIS A 400 12.40 -18.10 1.82
CA HIS A 400 10.98 -18.17 2.14
C HIS A 400 10.69 -17.83 3.61
N HIS A 401 11.75 -17.75 4.42
CA HIS A 401 11.72 -17.28 5.80
C HIS A 401 12.45 -15.94 5.92
N TRP A 402 12.15 -15.20 6.98
CA TRP A 402 12.87 -13.95 7.28
C TRP A 402 14.37 -14.22 7.43
N GLY A 403 15.15 -13.65 6.54
CA GLY A 403 16.61 -13.66 6.59
C GLY A 403 17.17 -12.32 7.06
N ASP A 404 18.17 -12.37 7.93
CA ASP A 404 18.90 -11.18 8.41
C ASP A 404 20.06 -10.86 7.48
N TYR A 405 20.19 -9.59 7.13
CA TYR A 405 21.20 -9.04 6.24
C TYR A 405 21.77 -7.75 6.80
N SER A 406 22.90 -7.31 6.28
CA SER A 406 23.50 -6.04 6.64
C SER A 406 24.16 -5.35 5.45
N ILE A 407 24.17 -4.02 5.48
CA ILE A 407 24.82 -3.17 4.50
C ILE A 407 25.90 -2.37 5.22
N ASP A 408 27.16 -2.48 4.79
CA ASP A 408 28.24 -1.62 5.25
C ASP A 408 28.34 -0.40 4.32
N LEU A 409 27.83 0.73 4.78
CA LEU A 409 27.86 1.98 4.02
C LEU A 409 29.25 2.63 3.99
N ALA A 410 30.15 2.34 4.96
CA ALA A 410 31.46 2.97 5.03
C ALA A 410 32.31 2.70 3.80
N GLY A 411 32.11 1.53 3.17
CA GLY A 411 32.75 1.14 1.90
C GLY A 411 32.07 1.67 0.63
N LEU A 412 30.83 2.18 0.74
CA LEU A 412 29.98 2.50 -0.40
C LEU A 412 29.89 4.01 -0.67
N ILE A 413 30.00 4.84 0.34
CA ILE A 413 29.83 6.29 0.21
C ILE A 413 31.07 7.03 0.76
N HIS A 414 31.33 8.20 0.17
CA HIS A 414 32.27 9.16 0.75
C HIS A 414 31.49 10.06 1.71
N GLN A 415 31.87 10.03 3.00
CA GLN A 415 31.24 10.86 4.02
C GLN A 415 31.68 12.31 3.88
N GLU A 416 30.71 13.23 3.83
CA GLU A 416 30.93 14.66 3.89
C GLU A 416 30.42 15.20 5.23
N PRO A 417 31.23 15.98 5.96
CA PRO A 417 30.81 16.59 7.21
C PRO A 417 29.53 17.42 7.04
N GLY A 418 28.58 17.31 7.96
CA GLY A 418 27.32 18.07 7.93
C GLY A 418 26.25 17.55 6.97
N ALA A 419 26.56 16.63 6.07
CA ALA A 419 25.58 16.04 5.16
C ALA A 419 24.75 14.94 5.85
N ILE A 420 23.48 14.80 5.44
CA ILE A 420 22.62 13.70 5.84
C ILE A 420 22.55 12.69 4.69
N TYR A 421 22.69 11.41 5.00
CA TYR A 421 22.55 10.34 4.03
C TYR A 421 21.24 9.57 4.29
N ARG A 422 20.39 9.51 3.29
CA ARG A 422 19.16 8.72 3.35
C ARG A 422 19.37 7.41 2.60
N VAL A 423 19.14 6.31 3.29
CA VAL A 423 19.22 4.96 2.73
C VAL A 423 17.79 4.48 2.46
N ILE A 424 17.54 4.03 1.25
CA ILE A 424 16.26 3.48 0.81
C ILE A 424 16.51 2.06 0.33
N LEU A 425 15.75 1.13 0.88
CA LEU A 425 15.63 -0.23 0.36
C LEU A 425 14.27 -0.36 -0.33
N SER A 426 14.28 -0.89 -1.53
CA SER A 426 13.09 -1.17 -2.33
C SER A 426 13.26 -2.49 -3.05
N PHE A 427 12.18 -3.04 -3.60
CA PHE A 427 12.25 -4.21 -4.46
C PHE A 427 11.28 -4.06 -5.63
N ARG A 428 11.52 -4.86 -6.67
CA ARG A 428 10.69 -4.95 -7.87
C ARG A 428 9.96 -6.28 -7.87
N GLN A 429 8.83 -6.35 -8.57
CA GLN A 429 8.04 -7.56 -8.70
C GLN A 429 8.89 -8.75 -9.23
N GLU A 430 9.84 -8.47 -10.14
CA GLU A 430 10.74 -9.47 -10.71
C GLU A 430 11.69 -10.12 -9.68
N TYR A 431 11.87 -9.49 -8.50
CA TYR A 431 12.68 -10.05 -7.41
C TYR A 431 11.90 -10.97 -6.46
N SER A 432 10.59 -11.06 -6.66
CA SER A 432 9.70 -11.82 -5.80
C SER A 432 9.81 -13.32 -6.06
N ALA A 433 10.02 -14.10 -5.00
CA ALA A 433 9.87 -15.54 -5.00
C ALA A 433 8.45 -16.00 -4.66
N TYR A 434 7.52 -15.05 -4.44
CA TYR A 434 6.14 -15.34 -4.09
C TYR A 434 5.38 -15.84 -5.33
N PRO A 435 4.69 -17.00 -5.27
CA PRO A 435 3.91 -17.51 -6.40
C PRO A 435 2.66 -16.65 -6.59
N CYS A 436 2.74 -15.65 -7.46
CA CYS A 436 1.58 -14.89 -7.91
C CYS A 436 0.83 -15.71 -8.95
N GLY A 437 -0.25 -16.37 -8.54
CA GLY A 437 -1.24 -17.10 -9.33
C GLY A 437 -1.00 -17.30 -10.83
N GLY A 438 -0.20 -18.31 -11.22
CA GLY A 438 -0.11 -18.83 -12.57
C GLY A 438 1.09 -18.46 -13.42
N ASN A 439 1.93 -17.52 -12.99
CA ASN A 439 3.24 -17.30 -13.63
C ASN A 439 4.34 -17.65 -12.62
N GLU A 440 4.76 -18.88 -12.62
CA GLU A 440 6.05 -19.24 -12.05
C GLU A 440 7.11 -18.46 -12.84
N ASN A 441 7.78 -17.51 -12.18
CA ASN A 441 8.99 -16.88 -12.71
C ASN A 441 10.12 -17.92 -12.70
N GLN A 442 10.01 -18.92 -13.61
CA GLN A 442 11.00 -19.98 -13.78
C GLN A 442 12.31 -19.49 -14.40
N ASP A 443 12.39 -18.23 -14.83
CA ASP A 443 13.53 -17.70 -15.58
C ASP A 443 14.34 -16.63 -14.84
N MET A 444 14.23 -16.51 -13.50
CA MET A 444 15.18 -15.67 -12.79
C MET A 444 16.57 -16.32 -12.89
N LYS A 445 17.35 -15.84 -13.84
CA LYS A 445 18.77 -16.16 -13.92
C LYS A 445 19.42 -15.56 -12.67
N PHE A 446 19.87 -16.43 -11.77
CA PHE A 446 20.78 -16.03 -10.70
C PHE A 446 21.94 -15.26 -11.34
N ALA A 447 22.31 -14.12 -10.76
CA ALA A 447 23.41 -13.32 -11.27
C ALA A 447 24.63 -14.23 -11.46
N ASP A 448 25.22 -14.19 -12.66
CA ASP A 448 26.43 -14.95 -12.96
C ASP A 448 27.43 -14.74 -11.83
N SER A 449 27.91 -15.84 -11.26
CA SER A 449 28.85 -15.88 -10.14
C SER A 449 30.19 -15.17 -10.41
N ASN A 450 30.39 -14.66 -11.62
CA ASN A 450 31.55 -13.89 -12.07
C ASN A 450 31.48 -12.39 -11.81
N THR A 451 30.36 -11.84 -11.34
CA THR A 451 30.41 -10.51 -10.73
C THR A 451 31.00 -10.67 -9.34
N SER A 452 32.32 -10.48 -9.23
CA SER A 452 33.08 -10.32 -7.99
C SER A 452 32.23 -9.61 -6.96
N ASP A 453 32.32 -10.04 -5.69
CA ASP A 453 31.70 -9.43 -4.53
C ASP A 453 31.55 -7.92 -4.76
N GLY A 454 30.36 -7.54 -5.14
CA GLY A 454 30.10 -6.29 -5.81
C GLY A 454 30.18 -5.05 -4.93
N LEU A 455 31.14 -4.98 -4.07
CA LEU A 455 31.59 -3.84 -3.30
C LEU A 455 32.74 -3.17 -4.05
N THR A 456 32.57 -2.82 -5.31
CA THR A 456 33.50 -1.93 -5.99
C THR A 456 33.34 -0.55 -5.37
N LYS A 457 34.40 -0.02 -4.77
CA LYS A 457 34.48 1.39 -4.41
C LYS A 457 34.17 2.23 -5.62
N VAL A 458 33.06 2.94 -5.57
CA VAL A 458 32.70 3.86 -6.64
C VAL A 458 33.42 5.16 -6.37
N SER A 459 34.55 5.36 -7.03
CA SER A 459 35.09 6.70 -7.25
C SER A 459 34.43 7.28 -8.48
N GLY A 460 33.41 8.12 -8.31
CA GLY A 460 32.60 8.69 -9.36
C GLY A 460 31.20 8.04 -9.41
N SER A 461 30.19 8.83 -9.59
CA SER A 461 28.80 8.38 -9.66
C SER A 461 28.62 7.31 -10.75
N VAL A 462 28.32 6.08 -10.36
CA VAL A 462 27.87 5.06 -11.31
C VAL A 462 26.32 5.11 -11.34
N LEU A 463 25.79 6.29 -11.62
CA LEU A 463 24.40 6.44 -11.99
C LEU A 463 24.30 6.19 -13.49
N SER A 464 23.26 5.49 -13.91
CA SER A 464 22.95 5.39 -15.33
C SER A 464 22.57 6.78 -15.87
N GLU A 465 22.75 7.01 -17.17
CA GLU A 465 22.28 8.25 -17.81
C GLU A 465 20.79 8.51 -17.55
N GLU A 466 19.99 7.45 -17.41
CA GLU A 466 18.58 7.51 -17.07
C GLU A 466 18.36 8.01 -15.63
N ASP A 467 19.13 7.51 -14.66
CA ASP A 467 19.06 7.98 -13.28
C ASP A 467 19.47 9.45 -13.17
N GLU A 468 20.53 9.87 -13.87
CA GLU A 468 20.96 11.27 -13.91
C GLU A 468 19.90 12.17 -14.55
N ALA A 469 19.28 11.73 -15.65
CA ALA A 469 18.20 12.47 -16.30
C ALA A 469 17.00 12.66 -15.36
N ILE A 470 16.59 11.61 -14.65
CA ILE A 470 15.49 11.67 -13.67
C ILE A 470 15.81 12.69 -12.56
N TRP A 471 17.04 12.70 -12.03
CA TRP A 471 17.41 13.61 -10.95
C TRP A 471 17.65 15.05 -11.40
N ASN A 472 17.87 15.29 -12.68
CA ASN A 472 18.03 16.63 -13.27
C ASN A 472 16.72 17.19 -13.86
N THR A 473 15.64 16.41 -13.88
CA THR A 473 14.32 16.85 -14.32
C THR A 473 13.57 17.52 -13.17
N PRO A 474 12.73 18.56 -13.42
CA PRO A 474 11.88 19.13 -12.37
C PRO A 474 11.08 18.08 -11.63
N GLU A 475 11.01 18.19 -10.30
CA GLU A 475 10.37 17.19 -9.46
C GLU A 475 8.85 17.19 -9.67
N ALA A 476 8.27 16.02 -9.99
CA ALA A 476 6.85 15.86 -10.08
C ALA A 476 6.23 15.82 -8.66
N TYR A 477 5.16 16.57 -8.44
CA TYR A 477 4.38 16.51 -7.23
C TYR A 477 3.46 15.29 -7.29
N TYR A 478 3.77 14.29 -6.49
CA TYR A 478 2.83 13.23 -6.20
C TYR A 478 1.97 13.69 -5.02
N TYR A 479 0.73 14.07 -5.31
CA TYR A 479 -0.24 14.34 -4.25
C TYR A 479 -0.69 13.01 -3.65
N TYR A 480 0.07 12.56 -2.67
CA TYR A 480 -0.31 11.43 -1.83
C TYR A 480 -1.15 11.96 -0.66
N ASN A 481 -2.47 11.96 -0.78
CA ASN A 481 -3.34 12.04 0.37
C ASN A 481 -3.30 10.70 1.10
N GLY A 482 -2.27 10.51 1.95
CA GLY A 482 -2.30 9.64 3.11
C GLY A 482 -2.68 8.16 2.96
N GLY A 483 -2.79 7.65 1.73
CA GLY A 483 -3.02 6.23 1.52
C GLY A 483 -1.67 5.52 1.39
N THR A 484 -1.28 4.73 2.37
CA THR A 484 -0.29 3.69 2.18
C THR A 484 -0.79 2.79 1.05
N MET A 485 -0.07 2.72 -0.08
CA MET A 485 -0.24 1.56 -0.95
C MET A 485 0.31 0.36 -0.19
N ASP A 486 -0.56 -0.36 0.47
CA ASP A 486 -0.29 -1.74 0.83
C ASP A 486 -0.37 -2.54 -0.48
N TRP A 487 0.79 -2.99 -0.96
CA TRP A 487 0.93 -3.93 -2.06
C TRP A 487 0.54 -5.32 -1.62
#